data_54c022c496915a7ef00c069ef5e01f98
#
_entry.id   54c022c496915a7ef00c069ef5e01f98
#
_cell.length_a   1.000
_cell.length_b   1.000
_cell.length_c   1.000
_cell.angle_alpha   90.00
_cell.angle_beta   90.00
_cell.angle_gamma   90.00
#
_symmetry.space_group_name_H-M   'P 1'
#
loop_
_entity.id
_entity.type
_entity.pdbx_description
1 polymer ?
#
loop_
_entity_poly.entity_id
_entity_poly.type
_entity_poly.pdbx_seq_one_letter_code
_entity_poly.pdbx_strand_id
1 'polypeptide(L)'
;MFIEIKNLTKVYNKYLAVDNINFQIDKNKTVGLLGPNGCGKTTTIGMILGLVTPSEGQIFIENKNISSFRRDEILKRFNFASPYVELPKKLTVKQNLEIYGRLYGVTNLERRIKEISIDLDIKNFFERKTGELSSGQKN
;
A
#
# COMPACT_ATOMS: atom_id res chain seq x y z
N MET A 1 -9.28 12.98 -11.83
CA MET A 1 -8.10 12.10 -11.97
C MET A 1 -7.38 12.00 -10.63
N PHE A 2 -7.09 10.79 -10.18
CA PHE A 2 -6.41 10.56 -8.88
C PHE A 2 -4.96 10.10 -9.08
N ILE A 3 -4.75 9.13 -9.97
CA ILE A 3 -3.41 8.69 -10.38
C ILE A 3 -3.29 8.84 -11.89
N GLU A 4 -2.17 9.40 -12.35
CA GLU A 4 -1.83 9.48 -13.77
C GLU A 4 -0.42 8.94 -13.98
N ILE A 5 -0.28 8.02 -14.92
CA ILE A 5 0.98 7.39 -15.29
C ILE A 5 1.30 7.74 -16.73
N LYS A 6 2.51 8.28 -16.94
CA LYS A 6 2.98 8.76 -18.25
C LYS A 6 4.29 8.09 -18.62
N ASN A 7 4.29 7.35 -19.72
CA ASN A 7 5.46 6.73 -20.35
C ASN A 7 6.30 5.92 -19.35
N LEU A 8 5.63 5.24 -18.43
CA LEU A 8 6.29 4.58 -17.31
C LEU A 8 7.04 3.35 -17.79
N THR A 9 8.34 3.34 -17.55
CA THR A 9 9.27 2.27 -17.96
C THR A 9 10.13 1.84 -16.79
N LYS A 10 10.37 0.53 -16.67
CA LYS A 10 11.32 -0.03 -15.73
C LYS A 10 12.20 -1.08 -16.36
N VAL A 11 13.49 -0.83 -16.30
CA VAL A 11 14.55 -1.76 -16.72
C VAL A 11 15.34 -2.20 -15.50
N TYR A 12 15.54 -3.50 -15.33
CA TYR A 12 16.46 -4.10 -14.36
C TYR A 12 17.64 -4.71 -15.11
N ASN A 13 18.83 -4.13 -14.99
CA ASN A 13 20.00 -4.51 -15.77
C ASN A 13 19.69 -4.46 -17.28
N LYS A 14 19.42 -5.61 -17.88
CA LYS A 14 19.02 -5.73 -19.32
C LYS A 14 17.59 -6.21 -19.51
N TYR A 15 16.84 -6.43 -18.44
CA TYR A 15 15.48 -6.94 -18.49
C TYR A 15 14.48 -5.79 -18.45
N LEU A 16 13.69 -5.65 -19.50
CA LEU A 16 12.60 -4.68 -19.57
C LEU A 16 11.38 -5.25 -18.86
N ALA A 17 11.13 -4.77 -17.64
CA ALA A 17 10.06 -5.26 -16.77
C ALA A 17 8.73 -4.53 -16.99
N VAL A 18 8.78 -3.25 -17.36
CA VAL A 18 7.62 -2.42 -17.70
C VAL A 18 8.03 -1.54 -18.88
N ASP A 19 7.23 -1.52 -19.93
CA ASP A 19 7.53 -0.86 -21.17
C ASP A 19 6.50 0.22 -21.50
N ASN A 20 6.88 1.46 -21.33
CA ASN A 20 6.18 2.67 -21.79
C ASN A 20 4.66 2.67 -21.55
N ILE A 21 4.23 2.26 -20.36
CA ILE A 21 2.80 2.18 -20.03
C ILE A 21 2.23 3.55 -19.69
N ASN A 22 0.97 3.74 -20.10
CA ASN A 22 0.21 4.96 -19.88
C ASN A 22 -1.19 4.60 -19.44
N PHE A 23 -1.65 5.10 -18.28
CA PHE A 23 -3.03 4.96 -17.82
C PHE A 23 -3.38 5.97 -16.72
N GLN A 24 -4.67 6.06 -16.43
CA GLN A 24 -5.21 6.95 -15.41
C GLN A 24 -6.19 6.19 -14.52
N ILE A 25 -6.25 6.57 -13.26
CA ILE A 25 -7.20 6.08 -12.27
C ILE A 25 -7.93 7.27 -11.66
N ASP A 26 -9.25 7.27 -11.71
CA ASP A 26 -10.06 8.30 -11.09
C ASP A 26 -10.24 8.05 -9.60
N LYS A 27 -10.58 9.10 -8.88
CA LYS A 27 -10.88 9.01 -7.45
C LYS A 27 -12.10 8.11 -7.22
N ASN A 28 -12.06 7.35 -6.12
CA ASN A 28 -13.14 6.45 -5.71
C ASN A 28 -13.46 5.34 -6.74
N LYS A 29 -12.48 4.93 -7.54
CA LYS A 29 -12.60 3.77 -8.43
C LYS A 29 -11.75 2.62 -7.93
N THR A 30 -12.27 1.39 -8.09
CA THR A 30 -11.49 0.17 -7.94
C THR A 30 -11.01 -0.26 -9.32
N VAL A 31 -9.70 -0.48 -9.45
CA VAL A 31 -9.08 -0.85 -10.72
C VAL A 31 -8.30 -2.16 -10.54
N GLY A 32 -8.53 -3.12 -11.45
CA GLY A 32 -7.79 -4.37 -11.51
C GLY A 32 -6.63 -4.28 -12.50
N LEU A 33 -5.42 -4.65 -12.08
CA LEU A 33 -4.27 -4.80 -12.95
C LEU A 33 -4.10 -6.28 -13.29
N LEU A 34 -4.49 -6.66 -14.50
CA LEU A 34 -4.52 -8.05 -14.97
C LEU A 34 -3.37 -8.35 -15.94
N GLY A 35 -2.96 -9.60 -15.98
CA GLY A 35 -1.92 -10.07 -16.90
C GLY A 35 -1.21 -11.32 -16.39
N PRO A 36 -0.42 -12.01 -17.24
CA PRO A 36 0.32 -13.21 -16.86
C PRO A 36 1.40 -12.94 -15.81
N ASN A 37 1.95 -13.99 -15.21
CA ASN A 37 3.10 -13.85 -14.32
C ASN A 37 4.31 -13.29 -15.07
N GLY A 38 5.03 -12.37 -14.45
CA GLY A 38 6.20 -11.73 -15.06
C GLY A 38 5.91 -10.52 -15.96
N CYS A 39 4.63 -10.16 -16.22
CA CYS A 39 4.30 -9.01 -17.09
C CYS A 39 4.44 -7.62 -16.42
N GLY A 40 5.11 -7.51 -15.27
CA GLY A 40 5.42 -6.23 -14.63
C GLY A 40 4.37 -5.68 -13.66
N LYS A 41 3.28 -6.41 -13.32
CA LYS A 41 2.23 -5.93 -12.38
C LYS A 41 2.80 -5.47 -11.05
N THR A 42 3.56 -6.32 -10.38
CA THR A 42 4.16 -6.02 -9.07
C THR A 42 5.16 -4.86 -9.17
N THR A 43 5.91 -4.79 -10.26
CA THR A 43 6.84 -3.68 -10.54
C THR A 43 6.09 -2.37 -10.72
N THR A 44 4.98 -2.37 -11.47
CA THR A 44 4.13 -1.19 -11.68
C THR A 44 3.53 -0.70 -10.36
N ILE A 45 2.97 -1.61 -9.55
CA ILE A 45 2.47 -1.28 -8.22
C ILE A 45 3.59 -0.73 -7.33
N GLY A 46 4.76 -1.38 -7.33
CA GLY A 46 5.93 -0.92 -6.59
C GLY A 46 6.38 0.50 -6.97
N MET A 47 6.29 0.84 -8.26
CA MET A 47 6.58 2.20 -8.73
C MET A 47 5.53 3.21 -8.27
N ILE A 48 4.24 2.87 -8.31
CA ILE A 48 3.15 3.73 -7.81
C ILE A 48 3.29 3.98 -6.30
N LEU A 49 3.67 2.96 -5.55
CA LEU A 49 3.92 3.06 -4.10
C LEU A 49 5.26 3.74 -3.75
N GLY A 50 6.06 4.09 -4.76
CA GLY A 50 7.38 4.67 -4.56
C GLY A 50 8.42 3.71 -3.95
N LEU A 51 8.16 2.41 -3.91
CA LEU A 51 9.09 1.36 -3.48
C LEU A 51 10.14 1.04 -4.55
N VAL A 52 9.79 1.28 -5.81
CA VAL A 52 10.64 1.09 -6.98
C VAL A 52 10.75 2.41 -7.74
N THR A 53 11.97 2.84 -8.01
CA THR A 53 12.20 4.04 -8.84
C THR A 53 12.04 3.68 -10.31
N PRO A 54 11.19 4.39 -11.09
CA PRO A 54 11.11 4.23 -12.53
C PRO A 54 12.47 4.44 -13.21
N SER A 55 12.71 3.77 -14.32
CA SER A 55 13.84 4.09 -15.21
C SER A 55 13.53 5.28 -16.07
N GLU A 56 12.27 5.38 -16.56
CA GLU A 56 11.74 6.50 -17.34
C GLU A 56 10.28 6.72 -17.02
N GLY A 57 9.76 7.88 -17.44
CA GLY A 57 8.35 8.25 -17.25
C GLY A 57 8.08 8.92 -15.92
N GLN A 58 6.81 9.18 -15.65
CA GLN A 58 6.36 9.95 -14.50
C GLN A 58 5.06 9.37 -13.91
N ILE A 59 4.91 9.52 -12.61
CA ILE A 59 3.70 9.18 -11.88
C ILE A 59 3.22 10.43 -11.15
N PHE A 60 1.97 10.78 -11.38
CA PHE A 60 1.31 11.88 -10.70
C PHE A 60 0.18 11.35 -9.81
N ILE A 61 0.08 11.89 -8.62
CA ILE A 61 -0.99 11.62 -7.66
C ILE A 61 -1.61 12.96 -7.28
N GLU A 62 -2.90 13.13 -7.56
CA GLU A 62 -3.60 14.41 -7.40
C GLU A 62 -2.79 15.57 -8.04
N ASN A 63 -2.32 15.38 -9.27
CA ASN A 63 -1.49 16.31 -10.06
C ASN A 63 -0.11 16.63 -9.46
N LYS A 64 0.33 15.90 -8.43
CA LYS A 64 1.67 16.04 -7.83
C LYS A 64 2.55 14.88 -8.27
N ASN A 65 3.72 15.19 -8.84
CA ASN A 65 4.69 14.17 -9.23
C ASN A 65 5.27 13.49 -7.97
N ILE A 66 5.21 12.16 -7.90
CA ILE A 66 5.72 11.40 -6.75
C ILE A 66 7.25 11.42 -6.62
N SER A 67 7.97 11.81 -7.66
CA SER A 67 9.43 12.01 -7.63
C SER A 67 9.82 13.40 -7.11
N SER A 68 8.84 14.25 -6.73
CA SER A 68 9.09 15.58 -6.20
C SER A 68 9.60 15.58 -4.76
N PHE A 69 10.09 16.72 -4.31
CA PHE A 69 10.57 16.96 -2.94
C PHE A 69 9.55 16.63 -1.83
N ARG A 70 8.24 16.64 -2.15
CA ARG A 70 7.15 16.30 -1.21
C ARG A 70 6.63 14.87 -1.31
N ARG A 71 7.47 13.95 -1.78
CA ARG A 71 7.14 12.54 -1.93
C ARG A 71 6.54 11.94 -0.67
N ASP A 72 7.12 12.21 0.49
CA ASP A 72 6.70 11.63 1.77
C ASP A 72 5.28 12.05 2.17
N GLU A 73 4.89 13.30 1.90
CA GLU A 73 3.53 13.78 2.14
C GLU A 73 2.48 13.06 1.28
N ILE A 74 2.88 12.70 0.05
CA ILE A 74 2.01 11.97 -0.87
C ILE A 74 1.89 10.52 -0.41
N LEU A 75 3.01 9.87 -0.14
CA LEU A 75 3.08 8.44 0.18
C LEU A 75 2.47 8.09 1.55
N LYS A 76 2.48 9.00 2.52
CA LYS A 76 1.76 8.81 3.80
C LYS A 76 0.26 8.55 3.64
N ARG A 77 -0.32 8.89 2.49
CA ARG A 77 -1.74 8.67 2.18
C ARG A 77 -2.01 7.32 1.52
N PHE A 78 -0.97 6.54 1.25
CA PHE A 78 -1.07 5.22 0.64
C PHE A 78 -0.95 4.14 1.68
N ASN A 79 -1.68 3.07 1.48
CA ASN A 79 -1.48 1.82 2.18
C ASN A 79 -1.34 0.68 1.17
N PHE A 80 -0.61 -0.35 1.55
CA PHE A 80 -0.40 -1.53 0.73
C PHE A 80 -0.65 -2.79 1.55
N ALA A 81 -1.67 -3.53 1.17
CA ALA A 81 -1.92 -4.86 1.69
C ALA A 81 -1.34 -5.91 0.71
N SER A 82 -0.51 -6.78 1.22
CA SER A 82 0.10 -7.86 0.45
C SER A 82 -0.16 -9.19 1.13
N PRO A 83 -0.50 -10.26 0.40
CA PRO A 83 -0.65 -11.59 0.98
C PRO A 83 0.65 -12.15 1.57
N TYR A 84 1.80 -11.55 1.24
CA TYR A 84 3.13 -11.95 1.71
C TYR A 84 3.64 -11.12 2.89
N VAL A 85 2.98 -10.02 3.24
CA VAL A 85 3.36 -9.18 4.38
C VAL A 85 2.50 -9.59 5.57
N GLU A 86 3.13 -10.21 6.54
CA GLU A 86 2.48 -10.56 7.79
C GLU A 86 2.75 -9.50 8.86
N LEU A 87 1.76 -9.25 9.69
CA LEU A 87 1.93 -8.46 10.90
C LEU A 87 2.94 -9.14 11.84
N PRO A 88 3.69 -8.38 12.67
CA PRO A 88 4.59 -8.93 13.68
C PRO A 88 3.92 -9.98 14.55
N LYS A 89 4.25 -11.25 14.34
CA LYS A 89 3.58 -12.41 14.95
C LYS A 89 3.62 -12.46 16.49
N LYS A 90 4.68 -11.86 17.07
CA LYS A 90 4.90 -11.85 18.52
C LYS A 90 4.09 -10.78 19.26
N LEU A 91 3.54 -9.83 18.54
CA LEU A 91 2.73 -8.73 19.08
C LEU A 91 1.25 -9.12 19.10
N THR A 92 0.52 -8.57 20.07
CA THR A 92 -0.94 -8.71 20.08
C THR A 92 -1.58 -7.87 18.97
N VAL A 93 -2.84 -8.15 18.65
CA VAL A 93 -3.62 -7.35 17.70
C VAL A 93 -3.63 -5.87 18.13
N LYS A 94 -3.90 -5.60 19.42
CA LYS A 94 -3.90 -4.26 19.99
C LYS A 94 -2.55 -3.56 19.82
N GLN A 95 -1.45 -4.22 20.17
CA GLN A 95 -0.11 -3.68 20.01
C GLN A 95 0.23 -3.35 18.55
N ASN A 96 -0.16 -4.21 17.61
CA ASN A 96 0.00 -3.93 16.20
C ASN A 96 -0.78 -2.67 15.79
N LEU A 97 -2.06 -2.55 16.17
CA LEU A 97 -2.87 -1.37 15.87
C LEU A 97 -2.26 -0.09 16.46
N GLU A 98 -1.75 -0.15 17.70
CA GLU A 98 -1.10 1.00 18.33
C GLU A 98 0.18 1.42 17.61
N ILE A 99 1.04 0.47 17.23
CA ILE A 99 2.30 0.76 16.52
C ILE A 99 2.01 1.36 15.15
N TYR A 100 1.16 0.71 14.35
CA TYR A 100 0.84 1.22 13.02
C TYR A 100 0.10 2.54 13.08
N GLY A 101 -0.84 2.71 14.02
CA GLY A 101 -1.51 3.98 14.20
C GLY A 101 -0.56 5.13 14.52
N ARG A 102 0.48 4.90 15.35
CA ARG A 102 1.53 5.89 15.63
C ARG A 102 2.41 6.15 14.40
N LEU A 103 2.82 5.10 13.68
CA LEU A 103 3.62 5.23 12.46
C LEU A 103 2.91 6.07 11.38
N TYR A 104 1.60 5.92 11.26
CA TYR A 104 0.78 6.71 10.32
C TYR A 104 0.32 8.06 10.88
N GLY A 105 0.72 8.43 12.11
CA GLY A 105 0.37 9.70 12.71
C GLY A 105 -1.13 9.86 13.00
N VAL A 106 -1.82 8.76 13.33
CA VAL A 106 -3.25 8.80 13.64
C VAL A 106 -3.50 9.62 14.91
N THR A 107 -4.27 10.68 14.78
CA THR A 107 -4.74 11.49 15.91
C THR A 107 -5.86 10.75 16.65
N ASN A 108 -5.97 10.93 17.98
CA ASN A 108 -6.96 10.24 18.82
C ASN A 108 -6.94 8.71 18.64
N LEU A 109 -5.74 8.14 18.72
CA LEU A 109 -5.46 6.73 18.40
C LEU A 109 -6.37 5.75 19.15
N GLU A 110 -6.60 5.94 20.44
CA GLU A 110 -7.47 5.08 21.25
C GLU A 110 -8.91 5.05 20.72
N ARG A 111 -9.45 6.22 20.40
CA ARG A 111 -10.78 6.32 19.79
C ARG A 111 -10.82 5.59 18.45
N ARG A 112 -9.81 5.78 17.60
CA ARG A 112 -9.75 5.13 16.28
C ARG A 112 -9.62 3.62 16.39
N ILE A 113 -8.83 3.11 17.33
CA ILE A 113 -8.72 1.67 17.60
C ILE A 113 -10.07 1.10 18.04
N LYS A 114 -10.79 1.82 18.91
CA LYS A 114 -12.12 1.39 19.35
C LYS A 114 -13.13 1.34 18.19
N GLU A 115 -13.16 2.34 17.32
CA GLU A 115 -14.00 2.36 16.12
C GLU A 115 -13.69 1.15 15.22
N ILE A 116 -12.42 0.95 14.84
CA ILE A 116 -11.99 -0.18 14.01
C ILE A 116 -12.34 -1.52 14.66
N SER A 117 -12.24 -1.62 15.99
CA SER A 117 -12.53 -2.87 16.71
C SER A 117 -14.01 -3.27 16.62
N ILE A 118 -14.88 -2.29 16.53
CA ILE A 118 -16.33 -2.50 16.35
C ILE A 118 -16.61 -2.83 14.88
N ASP A 119 -16.07 -2.02 13.96
CA ASP A 119 -16.32 -2.18 12.53
C ASP A 119 -15.87 -3.55 11.98
N LEU A 120 -14.78 -4.09 12.53
CA LEU A 120 -14.18 -5.35 12.10
C LEU A 120 -14.47 -6.53 13.05
N ASP A 121 -15.23 -6.31 14.13
CA ASP A 121 -15.53 -7.31 15.18
C ASP A 121 -14.30 -8.04 15.74
N ILE A 122 -13.21 -7.29 15.95
CA ILE A 122 -11.92 -7.85 16.40
C ILE A 122 -11.64 -7.67 17.89
N LYS A 123 -12.56 -7.11 18.65
CA LYS A 123 -12.37 -6.83 20.09
C LYS A 123 -11.96 -8.07 20.89
N ASN A 124 -12.55 -9.23 20.55
CA ASN A 124 -12.28 -10.51 21.23
C ASN A 124 -10.87 -11.07 20.95
N PHE A 125 -10.15 -10.48 19.97
CA PHE A 125 -8.80 -10.90 19.58
C PHE A 125 -7.70 -9.93 20.04
N PHE A 126 -8.06 -8.82 20.72
CA PHE A 126 -7.13 -7.74 21.05
C PHE A 126 -5.88 -8.22 21.78
N GLU A 127 -6.04 -9.06 22.77
CA GLU A 127 -4.93 -9.57 23.58
C GLU A 127 -4.28 -10.85 23.01
N ARG A 128 -4.80 -11.35 21.90
CA ARG A 128 -4.19 -12.51 21.22
C ARG A 128 -3.05 -12.04 20.31
N LYS A 129 -1.97 -12.84 20.29
CA LYS A 129 -0.86 -12.60 19.35
C LYS A 129 -1.32 -12.85 17.93
N THR A 130 -0.89 -11.99 17.00
CA THR A 130 -1.27 -12.12 15.59
C THR A 130 -0.79 -13.44 14.97
N GLY A 131 0.31 -14.02 15.49
CA GLY A 131 0.78 -15.34 15.07
C GLY A 131 -0.18 -16.51 15.40
N GLU A 132 -1.08 -16.32 16.37
CA GLU A 132 -2.03 -17.34 16.83
C GLU A 132 -3.38 -17.25 16.11
N LEU A 133 -3.57 -16.25 15.26
CA LEU A 133 -4.79 -16.06 14.49
C LEU A 133 -4.81 -16.96 13.25
N SER A 134 -6.00 -17.46 12.90
CA SER A 134 -6.22 -18.15 11.63
C SER A 134 -6.06 -17.19 10.43
N SER A 135 -5.88 -17.73 9.23
CA SER A 135 -5.77 -16.91 8.01
C SER A 135 -6.98 -16.01 7.79
N GLY A 136 -8.20 -16.52 8.08
CA GLY A 136 -9.42 -15.70 7.96
C GLY A 136 -9.55 -14.62 9.04
N GLN A 137 -8.91 -14.79 10.21
CA GLN A 137 -8.90 -13.78 11.28
C GLN A 137 -7.82 -12.70 11.06
N LYS A 138 -6.88 -12.92 10.15
CA LYS A 138 -5.81 -11.96 9.80
C LYS A 138 -6.19 -11.03 8.66
N ASN A 139 -7.18 -11.41 7.87
CA ASN A 139 -7.72 -10.65 6.74
C ASN A 139 -9.03 -9.99 7.14
#